data_3772cb4da74946bba0565048c36e011b
#
_entry.id   3772cb4da74946bba0565048c36e011b
#
_cell.length_a   1.000
_cell.length_b   1.000
_cell.length_c   1.000
_cell.angle_alpha   90.00
_cell.angle_beta   90.00
_cell.angle_gamma   90.00
#
_symmetry.space_group_name_H-M   'P 1'
#
loop_
_entity.id
_entity.type
_entity.pdbx_description
1 polymer ?
#
loop_
_entity_poly.entity_id
_entity_poly.type
_entity_poly.pdbx_seq_one_letter_code
_entity_poly.pdbx_strand_id
1 'polypeptide(L)'
;ISVLPFIDDNPEAKAERIKRTTGEGWDAFSFFCHTYFPHIFPLPFCPAHETMFDETDKGSGIIAITGFRGLGKTVLMGVVYPIWMIIKGERYVIHTAADIDLAQERTAFTLHELQNNKRLTMDYPELQPMDSFDLDFYLKNKTRIRARSIKQSHRGTINPKTAKRPGLIVCDDIDKEENMGNQSIGKRRMEKITQELAG
;
A
#
# COMPACT_ATOMS: atom_id res chain seq x y z
N ILE A 1 20.26 15.90 9.37
CA ILE A 1 19.98 14.47 9.66
C ILE A 1 19.04 14.48 10.86
N SER A 2 17.73 14.39 10.66
CA SER A 2 16.81 14.25 11.77
C SER A 2 17.05 12.87 12.40
N VAL A 3 17.58 12.87 13.62
CA VAL A 3 17.68 11.64 14.42
C VAL A 3 16.25 11.21 14.72
N LEU A 4 15.84 10.08 14.14
CA LEU A 4 14.54 9.49 14.45
C LEU A 4 14.45 9.24 15.96
N PRO A 5 13.33 9.56 16.62
CA PRO A 5 13.17 9.31 18.04
C PRO A 5 13.42 7.82 18.35
N PHE A 6 14.07 7.57 19.47
CA PHE A 6 14.36 6.22 19.94
C PHE A 6 13.07 5.40 20.06
N ILE A 7 13.07 4.18 19.57
CA ILE A 7 12.03 3.19 19.86
C ILE A 7 12.57 2.25 20.93
N ASP A 8 11.86 2.15 22.04
CA ASP A 8 12.18 1.21 23.10
C ASP A 8 12.03 -0.24 22.58
N ASP A 9 13.10 -1.02 22.68
CA ASP A 9 13.17 -2.42 22.21
C ASP A 9 12.79 -3.42 23.32
N ASN A 10 12.32 -2.92 24.46
CA ASN A 10 11.79 -3.75 25.53
C ASN A 10 10.62 -4.62 24.99
N PRO A 11 10.56 -5.93 25.32
CA PRO A 11 9.50 -6.84 24.88
C PRO A 11 8.07 -6.35 25.17
N GLU A 12 7.86 -5.70 26.32
CA GLU A 12 6.56 -5.13 26.69
C GLU A 12 6.17 -3.96 25.79
N ALA A 13 7.10 -3.03 25.55
CA ALA A 13 6.91 -1.90 24.65
C ALA A 13 6.67 -2.36 23.21
N LYS A 14 7.39 -3.38 22.77
CA LYS A 14 7.17 -4.03 21.46
C LYS A 14 5.76 -4.62 21.37
N ALA A 15 5.35 -5.40 22.36
CA ALA A 15 4.02 -6.01 22.39
C ALA A 15 2.90 -4.95 22.35
N GLU A 16 3.06 -3.85 23.09
CA GLU A 16 2.09 -2.75 23.08
C GLU A 16 2.06 -2.04 21.69
N ARG A 17 3.22 -1.80 21.05
CA ARG A 17 3.26 -1.24 19.69
C ARG A 17 2.53 -2.13 18.70
N ILE A 18 2.81 -3.44 18.72
CA ILE A 18 2.15 -4.41 17.84
C ILE A 18 0.64 -4.41 18.07
N LYS A 19 0.20 -4.46 19.32
CA LYS A 19 -1.21 -4.43 19.70
C LYS A 19 -1.91 -3.16 19.18
N ARG A 20 -1.30 -2.00 19.33
CA ARG A 20 -1.86 -0.73 18.83
C ARG A 20 -1.92 -0.70 17.31
N THR A 21 -0.87 -1.17 16.63
CA THR A 21 -0.81 -1.22 15.17
C THR A 21 -1.85 -2.15 14.56
N THR A 22 -2.09 -3.30 15.19
CA THR A 22 -3.06 -4.31 14.73
C THR A 22 -4.50 -4.02 15.15
N GLY A 23 -4.74 -2.92 15.85
CA GLY A 23 -6.06 -2.42 16.20
C GLY A 23 -6.89 -2.03 14.97
N GLU A 24 -8.08 -1.49 15.21
CA GLU A 24 -9.02 -1.10 14.18
C GLU A 24 -9.04 0.42 13.99
N GLY A 25 -9.39 0.85 12.79
CA GLY A 25 -9.71 2.24 12.47
C GLY A 25 -8.51 3.17 12.35
N TRP A 26 -8.83 4.45 12.23
CA TRP A 26 -7.86 5.52 11.98
C TRP A 26 -6.76 5.63 13.05
N ASP A 27 -7.11 5.48 14.32
CA ASP A 27 -6.15 5.59 15.42
C ASP A 27 -5.02 4.58 15.32
N ALA A 28 -5.35 3.32 14.97
CA ALA A 28 -4.35 2.28 14.78
C ALA A 28 -3.48 2.53 13.54
N PHE A 29 -4.08 2.95 12.43
CA PHE A 29 -3.36 3.26 11.20
C PHE A 29 -2.48 4.51 11.35
N SER A 30 -3.00 5.59 11.94
CA SER A 30 -2.24 6.81 12.22
C SER A 30 -1.06 6.53 13.16
N PHE A 31 -1.28 5.73 14.20
CA PHE A 31 -0.21 5.28 15.07
C PHE A 31 0.86 4.48 14.31
N PHE A 32 0.45 3.57 13.44
CA PHE A 32 1.37 2.82 12.58
C PHE A 32 2.24 3.74 11.71
N CYS A 33 1.62 4.72 11.04
CA CYS A 33 2.31 5.67 10.20
C CYS A 33 3.38 6.45 10.98
N HIS A 34 3.01 7.06 12.12
CA HIS A 34 3.94 7.86 12.90
C HIS A 34 5.01 7.03 13.63
N THR A 35 4.71 5.78 13.97
CA THR A 35 5.65 4.89 14.64
C THR A 35 6.71 4.35 13.69
N TYR A 36 6.30 3.83 12.53
CA TYR A 36 7.20 3.15 11.61
C TYR A 36 7.68 4.01 10.45
N PHE A 37 6.93 5.06 10.09
CA PHE A 37 7.26 5.95 8.96
C PHE A 37 7.39 7.43 9.35
N PRO A 38 8.03 7.79 10.50
CA PRO A 38 8.17 9.20 10.90
C PRO A 38 9.05 10.00 9.94
N HIS A 39 9.87 9.34 9.14
CA HIS A 39 10.66 9.97 8.07
C HIS A 39 9.81 10.38 6.86
N ILE A 40 8.66 9.76 6.68
CA ILE A 40 7.67 10.09 5.64
C ILE A 40 6.62 11.05 6.20
N PHE A 41 6.16 10.82 7.42
CA PHE A 41 5.11 11.61 8.08
C PHE A 41 5.66 12.35 9.31
N PRO A 42 6.48 13.40 9.11
CA PRO A 42 7.04 14.15 10.23
C PRO A 42 6.02 15.11 10.89
N LEU A 43 4.89 15.36 10.22
CA LEU A 43 3.84 16.28 10.67
C LEU A 43 2.56 15.50 11.03
N PRO A 44 1.72 16.05 11.92
CA PRO A 44 0.40 15.50 12.20
C PRO A 44 -0.46 15.40 10.94
N PHE A 45 -1.32 14.40 10.88
CA PHE A 45 -2.31 14.26 9.83
C PHE A 45 -3.41 15.33 9.94
N CYS A 46 -3.93 15.77 8.80
CA CYS A 46 -5.11 16.62 8.75
C CYS A 46 -6.39 15.76 8.59
N PRO A 47 -7.59 16.32 8.83
CA PRO A 47 -8.84 15.56 8.71
C PRO A 47 -9.07 14.87 7.36
N ALA A 48 -8.49 15.43 6.28
CA ALA A 48 -8.60 14.80 4.95
C ALA A 48 -7.91 13.42 4.87
N HIS A 49 -6.85 13.19 5.65
CA HIS A 49 -6.17 11.88 5.72
C HIS A 49 -7.05 10.85 6.43
N GLU A 50 -7.71 11.24 7.53
CA GLU A 50 -8.64 10.39 8.25
C GLU A 50 -9.85 10.02 7.38
N THR A 51 -10.47 11.02 6.72
CA THR A 51 -11.56 10.76 5.77
C THR A 51 -11.15 9.78 4.67
N MET A 52 -9.96 9.98 4.11
CA MET A 52 -9.44 9.11 3.04
C MET A 52 -9.23 7.67 3.53
N PHE A 53 -8.72 7.50 4.73
CA PHE A 53 -8.58 6.19 5.38
C PHE A 53 -9.94 5.56 5.65
N ASP A 54 -10.85 6.29 6.28
CA ASP A 54 -12.18 5.81 6.68
C ASP A 54 -13.01 5.31 5.48
N GLU A 55 -12.99 6.07 4.37
CA GLU A 55 -13.66 5.65 3.14
C GLU A 55 -13.03 4.37 2.55
N THR A 56 -11.73 4.17 2.74
CA THR A 56 -11.02 2.97 2.28
C THR A 56 -11.28 1.77 3.18
N ASP A 57 -11.21 1.95 4.49
CA ASP A 57 -11.31 0.87 5.49
C ASP A 57 -12.76 0.35 5.62
N LYS A 58 -13.75 1.24 5.52
CA LYS A 58 -15.19 0.91 5.56
C LYS A 58 -15.73 0.45 4.21
N GLY A 59 -15.04 0.76 3.13
CA GLY A 59 -15.48 0.47 1.78
C GLY A 59 -15.29 -0.98 1.38
N SER A 60 -16.07 -1.40 0.41
CA SER A 60 -15.90 -2.68 -0.28
C SER A 60 -15.94 -2.46 -1.80
N GLY A 61 -15.20 -3.28 -2.54
CA GLY A 61 -15.12 -3.16 -3.98
C GLY A 61 -14.16 -2.05 -4.44
N ILE A 62 -14.60 -1.16 -5.31
CA ILE A 62 -13.75 -0.11 -5.90
C ILE A 62 -13.97 1.20 -5.17
N ILE A 63 -12.88 1.74 -4.61
CA ILE A 63 -12.87 3.00 -3.89
C ILE A 63 -12.01 4.00 -4.69
N ALA A 64 -12.58 5.13 -5.06
CA ALA A 64 -11.89 6.19 -5.77
C ALA A 64 -11.57 7.36 -4.83
N ILE A 65 -10.27 7.63 -4.63
CA ILE A 65 -9.79 8.71 -3.78
C ILE A 65 -9.30 9.85 -4.67
N THR A 66 -9.99 10.98 -4.59
CA THR A 66 -9.57 12.23 -5.23
C THR A 66 -9.12 13.24 -4.18
N GLY A 67 -8.18 14.10 -4.53
CA GLY A 67 -7.70 15.14 -3.63
C GLY A 67 -6.59 15.96 -4.28
N PHE A 68 -6.28 17.10 -3.69
CA PHE A 68 -5.28 18.02 -4.23
C PHE A 68 -3.86 17.40 -4.25
N ARG A 69 -3.01 17.98 -5.10
CA ARG A 69 -1.60 17.61 -5.19
C ARG A 69 -0.89 17.98 -3.88
N GLY A 70 -0.02 17.10 -3.38
CA GLY A 70 0.70 17.31 -2.12
C GLY A 70 0.00 16.75 -0.88
N LEU A 71 -1.22 16.18 -1.00
CA LEU A 71 -1.90 15.51 0.12
C LEU A 71 -1.22 14.20 0.57
N GLY A 72 -0.19 13.72 -0.14
CA GLY A 72 0.50 12.47 0.22
C GLY A 72 -0.27 11.19 -0.10
N LYS A 73 -1.33 11.26 -0.92
CA LYS A 73 -2.18 10.10 -1.29
C LYS A 73 -1.38 8.89 -1.74
N THR A 74 -0.47 9.10 -2.69
CA THR A 74 0.36 8.05 -3.28
C THR A 74 1.17 7.30 -2.22
N VAL A 75 1.79 8.02 -1.29
CA VAL A 75 2.62 7.38 -0.26
C VAL A 75 1.77 6.77 0.84
N LEU A 76 0.75 7.50 1.32
CA LEU A 76 -0.10 7.04 2.41
C LEU A 76 -0.91 5.79 1.99
N MET A 77 -1.65 5.89 0.88
CA MET A 77 -2.56 4.83 0.42
C MET A 77 -1.89 3.87 -0.58
N GLY A 78 -0.86 4.32 -1.29
CA GLY A 78 -0.16 3.51 -2.29
C GLY A 78 0.99 2.68 -1.74
N VAL A 79 1.60 3.07 -0.63
CA VAL A 79 2.76 2.39 -0.04
C VAL A 79 2.46 1.92 1.39
N VAL A 80 2.12 2.84 2.28
CA VAL A 80 2.03 2.54 3.72
C VAL A 80 0.78 1.76 4.08
N TYR A 81 -0.38 2.10 3.50
CA TYR A 81 -1.62 1.34 3.71
C TYR A 81 -1.51 -0.13 3.24
N PRO A 82 -0.95 -0.45 2.06
CA PRO A 82 -0.68 -1.84 1.69
C PRO A 82 0.19 -2.61 2.69
N ILE A 83 1.24 -2.00 3.23
CA ILE A 83 2.09 -2.63 4.26
C ILE A 83 1.26 -2.92 5.52
N TRP A 84 0.42 -1.98 5.95
CA TRP A 84 -0.47 -2.17 7.10
C TRP A 84 -1.48 -3.29 6.86
N MET A 85 -2.08 -3.35 5.67
CA MET A 85 -2.99 -4.45 5.30
C MET A 85 -2.30 -5.80 5.29
N ILE A 86 -1.02 -5.88 4.92
CA ILE A 86 -0.22 -7.11 5.00
C ILE A 86 -0.03 -7.55 6.45
N ILE A 87 0.21 -6.62 7.37
CA ILE A 87 0.26 -6.90 8.82
C ILE A 87 -1.10 -7.45 9.29
N LYS A 88 -2.21 -6.90 8.82
CA LYS A 88 -3.57 -7.36 9.12
C LYS A 88 -3.99 -8.66 8.41
N GLY A 89 -3.14 -9.22 7.59
CA GLY A 89 -3.36 -10.56 7.02
C GLY A 89 -3.54 -10.63 5.51
N GLU A 90 -3.42 -9.51 4.78
CA GLU A 90 -3.42 -9.55 3.32
C GLU A 90 -2.22 -10.35 2.80
N ARG A 91 -2.43 -11.13 1.74
CA ARG A 91 -1.41 -12.05 1.21
C ARG A 91 -1.08 -11.85 -0.26
N TYR A 92 -1.78 -10.94 -0.93
CA TYR A 92 -1.45 -10.59 -2.30
C TYR A 92 -1.87 -9.15 -2.63
N VAL A 93 -0.88 -8.30 -2.81
CA VAL A 93 -1.03 -6.88 -3.17
C VAL A 93 -0.56 -6.66 -4.61
N ILE A 94 -1.29 -5.89 -5.39
CA ILE A 94 -0.89 -5.44 -6.72
C ILE A 94 -0.84 -3.92 -6.75
N HIS A 95 0.28 -3.36 -7.18
CA HIS A 95 0.39 -1.97 -7.57
C HIS A 95 0.14 -1.83 -9.08
N THR A 96 -0.80 -0.97 -9.44
CA THR A 96 -1.21 -0.76 -10.82
C THR A 96 -1.14 0.72 -11.19
N ALA A 97 -0.61 1.02 -12.37
CA ALA A 97 -0.54 2.37 -12.92
C ALA A 97 -0.84 2.38 -14.44
N ALA A 98 -0.81 3.55 -15.08
CA ALA A 98 -1.02 3.71 -16.51
C ALA A 98 -0.05 2.87 -17.33
N ASP A 99 1.20 2.76 -16.90
CA ASP A 99 2.21 1.89 -17.47
C ASP A 99 2.97 1.10 -16.38
N ILE A 100 3.82 0.19 -16.84
CA ILE A 100 4.53 -0.72 -15.94
C ILE A 100 5.62 -0.01 -15.15
N ASP A 101 6.26 1.00 -15.71
CA ASP A 101 7.37 1.70 -15.08
C ASP A 101 6.89 2.47 -13.84
N LEU A 102 5.75 3.17 -13.94
CA LEU A 102 5.12 3.83 -12.79
C LEU A 102 4.69 2.84 -11.70
N ALA A 103 4.11 1.70 -12.11
CA ALA A 103 3.75 0.66 -11.15
C ALA A 103 4.98 0.05 -10.46
N GLN A 104 6.09 -0.08 -11.20
CA GLN A 104 7.37 -0.55 -10.70
C GLN A 104 7.96 0.42 -9.67
N GLU A 105 7.92 1.74 -9.91
CA GLU A 105 8.39 2.75 -8.96
C GLU A 105 7.67 2.63 -7.61
N ARG A 106 6.35 2.42 -7.60
CA ARG A 106 5.57 2.24 -6.37
C ARG A 106 5.95 0.95 -5.66
N THR A 107 6.12 -0.12 -6.43
CA THR A 107 6.54 -1.42 -5.90
C THR A 107 7.95 -1.37 -5.33
N ALA A 108 8.88 -0.69 -6.02
CA ALA A 108 10.24 -0.47 -5.56
C ALA A 108 10.30 0.37 -4.28
N PHE A 109 9.45 1.41 -4.14
CA PHE A 109 9.36 2.18 -2.91
C PHE A 109 8.88 1.29 -1.73
N THR A 110 7.83 0.49 -1.95
CA THR A 110 7.37 -0.47 -0.94
C THR A 110 8.48 -1.46 -0.57
N LEU A 111 9.20 -2.00 -1.55
CA LEU A 111 10.33 -2.90 -1.34
C LEU A 111 11.44 -2.23 -0.52
N HIS A 112 11.78 -0.97 -0.86
CA HIS A 112 12.79 -0.20 -0.13
C HIS A 112 12.45 -0.05 1.36
N GLU A 113 11.21 0.29 1.69
CA GLU A 113 10.75 0.38 3.07
C GLU A 113 10.82 -0.97 3.79
N LEU A 114 10.37 -2.05 3.16
CA LEU A 114 10.40 -3.39 3.73
C LEU A 114 11.83 -3.91 3.96
N GLN A 115 12.81 -3.46 3.17
CA GLN A 115 14.22 -3.83 3.31
C GLN A 115 14.97 -2.98 4.34
N ASN A 116 14.71 -1.67 4.36
CA ASN A 116 15.59 -0.70 5.02
C ASN A 116 14.97 -0.05 6.27
N ASN A 117 13.67 -0.18 6.48
CA ASN A 117 13.01 0.37 7.65
C ASN A 117 13.28 -0.50 8.89
N LYS A 118 14.30 -0.12 9.64
CA LYS A 118 14.76 -0.88 10.82
C LYS A 118 13.68 -1.05 11.89
N ARG A 119 12.81 -0.04 12.07
CA ARG A 119 11.72 -0.10 13.05
C ARG A 119 10.68 -1.15 12.65
N LEU A 120 10.31 -1.16 11.37
CA LEU A 120 9.36 -2.11 10.82
C LEU A 120 9.91 -3.55 10.91
N THR A 121 11.17 -3.76 10.50
CA THR A 121 11.80 -5.09 10.52
C THR A 121 12.06 -5.62 11.91
N MET A 122 12.23 -4.75 12.90
CA MET A 122 12.39 -5.12 14.32
C MET A 122 11.11 -5.71 14.91
N ASP A 123 9.97 -5.11 14.63
CA ASP A 123 8.68 -5.55 15.16
C ASP A 123 8.02 -6.61 14.27
N TYR A 124 8.23 -6.56 12.94
CA TYR A 124 7.64 -7.44 11.92
C TYR A 124 8.70 -8.09 11.02
N PRO A 125 9.59 -8.95 11.56
CA PRO A 125 10.66 -9.58 10.76
C PRO A 125 10.15 -10.47 9.63
N GLU A 126 8.90 -10.94 9.71
CA GLU A 126 8.23 -11.73 8.67
C GLU A 126 7.87 -10.92 7.43
N LEU A 127 7.92 -9.59 7.48
CA LEU A 127 7.69 -8.71 6.32
C LEU A 127 8.94 -8.52 5.47
N GLN A 128 10.08 -9.06 5.87
CA GLN A 128 11.30 -8.97 5.06
C GLN A 128 11.12 -9.69 3.72
N PRO A 129 11.54 -9.07 2.61
CA PRO A 129 11.58 -9.72 1.29
C PRO A 129 12.48 -10.95 1.28
N MET A 130 12.05 -12.02 0.61
CA MET A 130 12.83 -13.24 0.42
C MET A 130 13.68 -13.16 -0.83
N ASP A 131 13.03 -12.85 -1.95
CA ASP A 131 13.64 -12.68 -3.27
C ASP A 131 13.11 -11.36 -3.83
N SER A 132 13.97 -10.46 -4.22
CA SER A 132 13.57 -9.12 -4.66
C SER A 132 13.82 -8.93 -6.15
N PHE A 133 12.73 -8.94 -6.91
CA PHE A 133 12.68 -8.38 -8.26
C PHE A 133 11.76 -7.18 -8.20
N ASP A 134 12.13 -6.07 -8.82
CA ASP A 134 11.42 -4.79 -8.74
C ASP A 134 9.93 -4.85 -9.14
N LEU A 135 9.55 -5.87 -9.90
CA LEU A 135 8.20 -6.07 -10.42
C LEU A 135 7.34 -7.06 -9.66
N ASP A 136 7.97 -8.03 -8.96
CA ASP A 136 7.25 -9.16 -8.35
C ASP A 136 8.14 -9.80 -7.27
N PHE A 137 7.74 -9.75 -6.03
CA PHE A 137 8.52 -10.33 -4.93
C PHE A 137 7.64 -10.92 -3.83
N TYR A 138 8.26 -11.74 -3.00
CA TYR A 138 7.63 -12.40 -1.87
C TYR A 138 8.26 -11.98 -0.56
N LEU A 139 7.42 -11.88 0.48
CA LEU A 139 7.85 -11.69 1.86
C LEU A 139 7.99 -13.05 2.57
N LYS A 140 8.71 -13.08 3.69
CA LYS A 140 8.87 -14.29 4.52
C LYS A 140 7.54 -14.88 4.96
N ASN A 141 6.50 -14.05 5.20
CA ASN A 141 5.14 -14.49 5.51
C ASN A 141 4.35 -15.01 4.29
N LYS A 142 5.02 -15.21 3.13
CA LYS A 142 4.47 -15.66 1.85
C LYS A 142 3.55 -14.66 1.15
N THR A 143 3.47 -13.41 1.62
CA THR A 143 2.77 -12.37 0.88
C THR A 143 3.49 -12.08 -0.43
N ARG A 144 2.71 -11.91 -1.50
CA ARG A 144 3.19 -11.49 -2.81
C ARG A 144 2.88 -10.02 -3.02
N ILE A 145 3.84 -9.25 -3.49
CA ILE A 145 3.65 -7.87 -3.95
C ILE A 145 4.10 -7.80 -5.40
N ARG A 146 3.26 -7.23 -6.27
CA ARG A 146 3.50 -7.23 -7.70
C ARG A 146 3.12 -5.92 -8.36
N ALA A 147 3.96 -5.45 -9.30
CA ALA A 147 3.64 -4.36 -10.21
C ALA A 147 2.90 -4.87 -11.45
N ARG A 148 1.88 -4.13 -11.90
CA ARG A 148 1.18 -4.35 -13.16
C ARG A 148 0.77 -3.05 -13.83
N SER A 149 0.78 -3.02 -15.15
CA SER A 149 0.11 -1.96 -15.90
C SER A 149 -1.40 -2.22 -15.96
N ILE A 150 -2.19 -1.14 -15.98
CA ILE A 150 -3.63 -1.19 -16.22
C ILE A 150 -4.00 -1.87 -17.56
N LYS A 151 -3.05 -1.97 -18.49
CA LYS A 151 -3.22 -2.65 -19.76
C LYS A 151 -3.15 -4.17 -19.67
N GLN A 152 -2.52 -4.68 -18.61
CA GLN A 152 -2.40 -6.13 -18.36
C GLN A 152 -3.66 -6.65 -17.65
N SER A 153 -4.05 -7.89 -17.94
CA SER A 153 -5.18 -8.51 -17.22
C SER A 153 -4.82 -8.83 -15.77
N HIS A 154 -5.73 -8.52 -14.86
CA HIS A 154 -5.65 -8.85 -13.44
C HIS A 154 -6.43 -10.14 -13.11
N ARG A 155 -7.24 -10.63 -14.07
CA ARG A 155 -8.05 -11.85 -13.92
C ARG A 155 -7.18 -13.10 -13.79
N GLY A 156 -7.64 -14.03 -12.99
CA GLY A 156 -6.95 -15.33 -12.80
C GLY A 156 -5.60 -15.26 -12.10
N THR A 157 -5.23 -14.08 -11.55
CA THR A 157 -3.98 -13.92 -10.85
C THR A 157 -4.09 -14.50 -9.44
N ILE A 158 -3.18 -15.40 -9.08
CA ILE A 158 -3.15 -16.09 -7.79
C ILE A 158 -1.74 -15.99 -7.21
N ASN A 159 -1.63 -15.85 -5.90
CA ASN A 159 -0.38 -16.06 -5.18
C ASN A 159 -0.19 -17.59 -5.01
N PRO A 160 0.78 -18.22 -5.71
CA PRO A 160 0.94 -19.67 -5.68
C PRO A 160 1.38 -20.20 -4.31
N LYS A 161 2.00 -19.38 -3.46
CA LYS A 161 2.43 -19.78 -2.11
C LYS A 161 1.29 -19.85 -1.09
N THR A 162 0.16 -19.17 -1.36
CA THR A 162 -0.98 -19.09 -0.43
C THR A 162 -2.31 -19.47 -1.05
N ALA A 163 -2.35 -19.70 -2.37
CA ALA A 163 -3.56 -19.90 -3.17
C ALA A 163 -4.59 -18.75 -3.05
N LYS A 164 -4.13 -17.56 -2.64
CA LYS A 164 -5.01 -16.38 -2.50
C LYS A 164 -5.01 -15.55 -3.78
N ARG A 165 -6.18 -15.02 -4.12
CA ARG A 165 -6.32 -13.94 -5.10
C ARG A 165 -5.85 -12.62 -4.48
N PRO A 166 -5.55 -11.57 -5.28
CA PRO A 166 -5.28 -10.24 -4.74
C PRO A 166 -6.48 -9.77 -3.91
N GLY A 167 -6.24 -9.44 -2.64
CA GLY A 167 -7.24 -8.81 -1.79
C GLY A 167 -7.11 -7.29 -1.79
N LEU A 168 -5.95 -6.78 -2.25
CA LEU A 168 -5.74 -5.36 -2.42
C LEU A 168 -5.07 -5.06 -3.76
N ILE A 169 -5.71 -4.19 -4.55
CA ILE A 169 -5.15 -3.65 -5.79
C ILE A 169 -5.16 -2.13 -5.67
N VAL A 170 -3.98 -1.55 -5.66
CA VAL A 170 -3.80 -0.09 -5.60
C VAL A 170 -3.58 0.43 -7.01
N CYS A 171 -4.48 1.29 -7.47
CA CYS A 171 -4.39 1.97 -8.75
C CYS A 171 -3.99 3.43 -8.54
N ASP A 172 -2.78 3.80 -8.94
CA ASP A 172 -2.28 5.16 -8.84
C ASP A 172 -1.82 5.65 -10.21
N ASP A 173 -2.09 6.93 -10.52
CA ASP A 173 -1.75 7.55 -11.81
C ASP A 173 -2.16 6.69 -13.03
N ILE A 174 -3.44 6.27 -13.05
CA ILE A 174 -3.98 5.41 -14.11
C ILE A 174 -4.24 6.14 -15.44
N ASP A 175 -4.24 7.49 -15.43
CA ASP A 175 -4.40 8.33 -16.60
C ASP A 175 -3.09 9.04 -16.94
N LYS A 176 -2.72 9.01 -18.22
CA LYS A 176 -1.65 9.86 -18.75
C LYS A 176 -2.18 11.27 -19.00
N GLU A 177 -1.35 12.29 -18.77
CA GLU A 177 -1.70 13.70 -19.02
C GLU A 177 -2.27 13.95 -20.41
N GLU A 178 -1.77 13.23 -21.43
CA GLU A 178 -2.27 13.28 -22.82
C GLU A 178 -3.76 12.94 -22.97
N ASN A 179 -4.34 12.25 -21.99
CA ASN A 179 -5.73 11.80 -22.01
C ASN A 179 -6.61 12.56 -20.98
N MET A 180 -6.02 13.49 -20.23
CA MET A 180 -6.77 14.35 -19.32
C MET A 180 -7.71 15.25 -20.11
N GLY A 181 -9.02 15.13 -19.85
CA GLY A 181 -10.08 15.86 -20.53
C GLY A 181 -10.86 15.04 -21.57
N ASN A 182 -10.41 13.84 -21.93
CA ASN A 182 -11.17 12.96 -22.82
C ASN A 182 -12.08 12.02 -22.00
N GLN A 183 -13.31 12.44 -21.76
CA GLN A 183 -14.30 11.70 -20.97
C GLN A 183 -14.55 10.27 -21.49
N SER A 184 -14.45 10.04 -22.80
CA SER A 184 -14.67 8.71 -23.37
C SER A 184 -13.55 7.73 -23.02
N ILE A 185 -12.31 8.20 -22.94
CA ILE A 185 -11.16 7.39 -22.55
C ILE A 185 -11.22 7.08 -21.03
N GLY A 186 -11.51 8.08 -20.21
CA GLY A 186 -11.69 7.91 -18.76
C GLY A 186 -12.79 6.89 -18.44
N LYS A 187 -13.95 6.99 -19.11
CA LYS A 187 -15.06 6.06 -18.94
C LYS A 187 -14.70 4.62 -19.32
N ARG A 188 -14.04 4.42 -20.48
CA ARG A 188 -13.57 3.09 -20.91
C ARG A 188 -12.56 2.47 -19.93
N ARG A 189 -11.68 3.28 -19.33
CA ARG A 189 -10.71 2.79 -18.34
C ARG A 189 -11.40 2.40 -17.04
N MET A 190 -12.32 3.20 -16.56
CA MET A 190 -13.14 2.85 -15.37
C MET A 190 -13.93 1.57 -15.61
N GLU A 191 -14.56 1.42 -16.78
CA GLU A 191 -15.27 0.18 -17.15
C GLU A 191 -14.33 -1.02 -17.16
N LYS A 192 -13.11 -0.86 -17.71
CA LYS A 192 -12.10 -1.92 -17.72
C LYS A 192 -11.65 -2.28 -16.31
N ILE A 193 -11.34 -1.29 -15.47
CA ILE A 193 -10.96 -1.51 -14.06
C ILE A 193 -12.09 -2.26 -13.36
N THR A 194 -13.34 -1.81 -13.49
CA THR A 194 -14.50 -2.44 -12.87
C THR A 194 -14.66 -3.88 -13.33
N GLN A 195 -14.53 -4.15 -14.63
CA GLN A 195 -14.64 -5.50 -15.19
C GLN A 195 -13.48 -6.43 -14.79
N GLU A 196 -12.26 -5.91 -14.70
CA GLU A 196 -11.06 -6.70 -14.34
C GLU A 196 -10.98 -6.99 -12.83
N LEU A 197 -11.52 -6.10 -11.99
CA LEU A 197 -11.46 -6.22 -10.54
C LEU A 197 -12.71 -6.85 -9.92
N ALA A 198 -13.87 -6.79 -10.58
CA ALA A 198 -15.14 -7.38 -10.10
C ALA A 198 -15.32 -8.86 -10.45
N GLY A 199 -14.40 -9.48 -11.17
CA GLY A 199 -14.37 -10.90 -11.53
C GLY A 199 -13.30 -11.63 -10.74
#